data_1c7f01eb3b87d00abb5fbc3e28f7e6a8
#
_entry.id   1c7f01eb3b87d00abb5fbc3e28f7e6a8
#
_cell.length_a   1.000
_cell.length_b   1.000
_cell.length_c   1.000
_cell.angle_alpha   90.00
_cell.angle_beta   90.00
_cell.angle_gamma   90.00
#
_symmetry.space_group_name_H-M   'P 1'
#
loop_
_entity.id
_entity.type
_entity.pdbx_description
1 polymer ?
#
loop_
_entity_poly.entity_id
_entity_poly.type
_entity_poly.pdbx_seq_one_letter_code
_entity_poly.pdbx_strand_id
1 'polypeptide(L)'
;MRPDMAAMRTLRHLLSLSAAAIPLAGCGPMIPSQTGGVERSPPRIVEQRTSDAPAPRGAGLLRQAMLNGHRAARAEVGLRPLVWDEGLAASALAYAQDLARTGRFEHAEQPQGPTRQGENLWTGTRGAYRYDEMMGHWVAEKRDFVNLPVPQASRTGRFGDVAHYTQIVWARSTAVGCAMASNARDDFLVCRYSPTGNVFGERTF
;
A
#
# COMPACT_ATOMS: atom_id res chain seq x y z
N MET A 1 -35.20 -10.31 55.37
CA MET A 1 -35.13 -9.33 56.49
C MET A 1 -34.54 -8.06 55.96
N ARG A 2 -35.38 -7.06 55.75
CA ARG A 2 -35.06 -5.61 55.81
C ARG A 2 -35.12 -5.26 57.30
N PRO A 3 -34.62 -4.15 57.79
CA PRO A 3 -34.75 -2.75 57.38
C PRO A 3 -33.40 -1.94 57.53
N ASP A 4 -33.24 -0.64 57.42
CA ASP A 4 -34.03 0.59 57.26
C ASP A 4 -33.01 1.74 57.08
N MET A 5 -33.24 2.61 56.25
CA MET A 5 -33.72 3.99 56.22
C MET A 5 -33.13 5.02 57.22
N ALA A 6 -32.94 6.20 56.71
CA ALA A 6 -33.01 7.55 57.28
C ALA A 6 -31.62 8.18 57.67
N ALA A 7 -31.36 9.44 57.50
CA ALA A 7 -32.08 10.60 57.01
C ALA A 7 -31.12 11.81 56.92
N MET A 8 -31.38 12.64 55.95
CA MET A 8 -31.39 14.14 55.96
C MET A 8 -30.47 14.87 56.94
N ARG A 9 -29.77 15.86 56.42
CA ARG A 9 -29.98 17.29 56.73
C ARG A 9 -29.21 18.25 55.83
N THR A 10 -30.00 19.14 55.24
CA THR A 10 -29.70 20.43 54.63
C THR A 10 -28.97 21.40 55.55
N LEU A 11 -28.09 22.19 54.99
CA LEU A 11 -27.96 23.58 55.43
C LEU A 11 -27.51 24.52 54.29
N ARG A 12 -28.30 25.51 54.03
CA ARG A 12 -28.13 26.69 53.21
C ARG A 12 -27.26 27.72 53.96
N HIS A 13 -26.56 28.56 53.19
CA HIS A 13 -26.42 30.03 53.30
C HIS A 13 -25.32 30.45 52.33
N LEU A 14 -25.61 31.22 51.30
CA LEU A 14 -25.96 32.59 51.08
C LEU A 14 -24.74 33.55 51.00
N LEU A 15 -24.63 34.16 49.82
CA LEU A 15 -24.18 35.53 49.47
C LEU A 15 -22.69 35.85 49.71
N SER A 16 -21.98 36.40 48.75
CA SER A 16 -22.19 37.69 48.11
C SER A 16 -21.12 38.10 47.10
N LEU A 17 -21.53 38.91 46.16
CA LEU A 17 -20.93 40.05 45.46
C LEU A 17 -19.62 39.89 44.67
N SER A 18 -19.78 39.96 43.38
CA SER A 18 -19.33 41.00 42.43
C SER A 18 -17.90 41.52 42.53
N ALA A 19 -17.10 41.14 41.52
CA ALA A 19 -16.10 42.08 40.98
C ALA A 19 -16.05 41.87 39.45
N ALA A 20 -16.39 42.90 38.72
CA ALA A 20 -16.24 43.02 37.29
C ALA A 20 -14.76 43.09 36.94
N ALA A 21 -14.28 42.14 36.12
CA ALA A 21 -12.97 42.24 35.49
C ALA A 21 -13.14 42.37 33.97
N ILE A 22 -12.59 43.41 33.44
CA ILE A 22 -12.53 43.87 32.07
C ILE A 22 -11.80 42.81 31.24
N PRO A 23 -12.27 42.41 30.06
CA PRO A 23 -11.50 41.51 29.19
C PRO A 23 -10.39 42.29 28.49
N LEU A 24 -9.14 41.98 28.82
CA LEU A 24 -7.99 42.31 28.01
C LEU A 24 -8.06 41.47 26.72
N ALA A 25 -8.23 42.17 25.59
CA ALA A 25 -8.10 41.58 24.28
C ALA A 25 -6.65 41.09 24.07
N GLY A 26 -6.41 39.82 24.31
CA GLY A 26 -5.17 39.14 23.92
C GLY A 26 -5.18 38.83 22.43
N CYS A 27 -4.37 39.56 21.67
CA CYS A 27 -3.97 39.11 20.33
C CYS A 27 -3.20 37.81 20.48
N GLY A 28 -3.88 36.67 20.33
CA GLY A 28 -3.25 35.39 20.14
C GLY A 28 -2.57 35.34 18.76
N PRO A 29 -1.40 34.70 18.62
CA PRO A 29 -0.79 34.55 17.31
C PRO A 29 -1.72 33.72 16.41
N MET A 30 -2.06 34.27 15.24
CA MET A 30 -2.74 33.53 14.19
C MET A 30 -1.84 32.35 13.80
N ILE A 31 -2.27 31.15 14.11
CA ILE A 31 -1.69 29.95 13.54
C ILE A 31 -2.03 29.95 12.05
N PRO A 32 -1.04 29.99 11.13
CA PRO A 32 -1.35 29.90 9.71
C PRO A 32 -2.04 28.55 9.46
N SER A 33 -3.23 28.59 8.88
CA SER A 33 -3.90 27.41 8.34
C SER A 33 -2.92 26.72 7.41
N GLN A 34 -2.53 25.49 7.75
CA GLN A 34 -1.81 24.63 6.83
C GLN A 34 -2.77 24.35 5.66
N THR A 35 -2.57 25.10 4.59
CA THR A 35 -3.14 24.75 3.28
C THR A 35 -2.65 23.36 2.97
N GLY A 36 -3.59 22.42 2.89
CA GLY A 36 -3.33 21.02 2.54
C GLY A 36 -2.44 20.98 1.30
N GLY A 37 -1.20 20.54 1.51
CA GLY A 37 -0.29 20.29 0.40
C GLY A 37 -0.96 19.27 -0.50
N VAL A 38 -1.22 19.63 -1.73
CA VAL A 38 -1.55 18.68 -2.79
C VAL A 38 -0.37 17.74 -2.84
N GLU A 39 -0.57 16.52 -2.38
CA GLU A 39 0.41 15.44 -2.47
C GLU A 39 0.67 15.23 -3.96
N ARG A 40 1.79 15.79 -4.42
CA ARG A 40 2.20 15.64 -5.83
C ARG A 40 2.55 14.19 -6.00
N SER A 41 1.85 13.51 -6.88
CA SER A 41 2.25 12.18 -7.37
C SER A 41 3.75 12.19 -7.67
N PRO A 42 4.48 11.13 -7.28
CA PRO A 42 5.91 11.07 -7.55
C PRO A 42 6.17 11.30 -9.03
N PRO A 43 7.30 11.95 -9.39
CA PRO A 43 7.60 12.26 -10.77
C PRO A 43 7.58 10.98 -11.61
N ARG A 44 6.82 11.00 -12.69
CA ARG A 44 6.74 9.90 -13.65
C ARG A 44 8.16 9.69 -14.21
N ILE A 45 8.76 8.54 -13.97
CA ILE A 45 10.04 8.17 -14.57
C ILE A 45 9.78 7.94 -16.05
N VAL A 46 10.25 8.83 -16.89
CA VAL A 46 10.26 8.67 -18.35
C VAL A 46 11.57 7.99 -18.71
N GLU A 47 11.56 6.69 -18.87
CA GLU A 47 12.72 5.99 -19.44
C GLU A 47 12.82 6.31 -20.93
N GLN A 48 14.05 6.58 -21.39
CA GLN A 48 14.31 6.74 -22.82
C GLN A 48 14.15 5.38 -23.50
N ARG A 49 13.15 5.25 -24.32
CA ARG A 49 12.91 4.02 -25.10
C ARG A 49 13.91 3.95 -26.25
N THR A 50 14.46 2.78 -26.44
CA THR A 50 15.33 2.48 -27.59
C THR A 50 14.56 2.19 -28.88
N SER A 51 13.23 2.06 -28.80
CA SER A 51 12.33 1.76 -29.91
C SER A 51 10.92 2.28 -29.63
N ASP A 52 10.23 2.78 -30.66
CA ASP A 52 8.81 3.15 -30.60
C ASP A 52 7.86 1.96 -30.81
N ALA A 53 8.40 0.78 -31.13
CA ALA A 53 7.59 -0.42 -31.26
C ALA A 53 6.92 -0.78 -29.92
N PRO A 54 5.64 -1.14 -29.91
CA PRO A 54 4.98 -1.60 -28.68
C PRO A 54 5.69 -2.83 -28.11
N ALA A 55 5.85 -2.86 -26.79
CA ALA A 55 6.43 -4.01 -26.12
C ALA A 55 5.57 -5.28 -26.33
N PRO A 56 6.19 -6.46 -26.51
CA PRO A 56 5.46 -7.71 -26.68
C PRO A 56 4.47 -7.97 -25.54
N ARG A 57 3.30 -8.51 -25.88
CA ARG A 57 2.21 -8.80 -24.95
C ARG A 57 1.76 -10.27 -25.06
N GLY A 58 1.10 -10.74 -24.02
CA GLY A 58 0.50 -12.08 -23.95
C GLY A 58 0.59 -12.67 -22.55
N ALA A 59 -0.42 -13.45 -22.17
CA ALA A 59 -0.53 -14.03 -20.84
C ALA A 59 0.66 -14.95 -20.49
N GLY A 60 1.12 -15.74 -21.45
CA GLY A 60 2.28 -16.62 -21.27
C GLY A 60 3.59 -15.85 -21.02
N LEU A 61 3.81 -14.77 -21.76
CA LEU A 61 4.99 -13.91 -21.58
C LEU A 61 4.94 -13.20 -20.22
N LEU A 62 3.75 -12.70 -19.82
CA LEU A 62 3.56 -12.09 -18.51
C LEU A 62 3.87 -13.07 -17.39
N ARG A 63 3.25 -14.27 -17.43
CA ARG A 63 3.48 -15.32 -16.43
C ARG A 63 4.97 -15.66 -16.32
N GLN A 64 5.65 -15.84 -17.45
CA GLN A 64 7.07 -16.18 -17.46
C GLN A 64 7.92 -15.06 -16.85
N ALA A 65 7.70 -13.79 -17.24
CA ALA A 65 8.45 -12.66 -16.73
C ALA A 65 8.24 -12.48 -15.20
N MET A 66 6.98 -12.56 -14.74
CA MET A 66 6.67 -12.45 -13.32
C MET A 66 7.31 -13.58 -12.52
N LEU A 67 7.15 -14.85 -12.93
CA LEU A 67 7.77 -15.96 -12.21
C LEU A 67 9.29 -15.89 -12.18
N ASN A 68 9.92 -15.49 -13.27
CA ASN A 68 11.38 -15.37 -13.35
C ASN A 68 11.89 -14.26 -12.41
N GLY A 69 11.25 -13.07 -12.41
CA GLY A 69 11.64 -11.97 -11.54
C GLY A 69 11.45 -12.29 -10.06
N HIS A 70 10.31 -12.89 -9.69
CA HIS A 70 10.09 -13.36 -8.32
C HIS A 70 11.11 -14.40 -7.89
N ARG A 71 11.39 -15.39 -8.77
CA ARG A 71 12.39 -16.43 -8.49
C ARG A 71 13.76 -15.83 -8.23
N ALA A 72 14.21 -14.91 -9.08
CA ALA A 72 15.51 -14.27 -8.94
C ALA A 72 15.62 -13.49 -7.62
N ALA A 73 14.66 -12.61 -7.34
CA ALA A 73 14.66 -11.82 -6.12
C ALA A 73 14.61 -12.67 -4.84
N ARG A 74 13.80 -13.73 -4.83
CA ARG A 74 13.68 -14.63 -3.69
C ARG A 74 14.91 -15.51 -3.49
N ALA A 75 15.56 -15.96 -4.57
CA ALA A 75 16.80 -16.75 -4.50
C ALA A 75 17.95 -15.95 -3.86
N GLU A 76 18.04 -14.65 -4.12
CA GLU A 76 19.06 -13.77 -3.52
C GLU A 76 18.99 -13.73 -1.98
N VAL A 77 17.83 -13.98 -1.40
CA VAL A 77 17.60 -13.99 0.05
C VAL A 77 17.31 -15.40 0.60
N GLY A 78 17.61 -16.45 -0.18
CA GLY A 78 17.49 -17.84 0.25
C GLY A 78 16.06 -18.38 0.38
N LEU A 79 15.08 -17.73 -0.24
CA LEU A 79 13.68 -18.14 -0.17
C LEU A 79 13.28 -19.07 -1.33
N ARG A 80 12.34 -19.97 -1.06
CA ARG A 80 11.75 -20.83 -2.10
C ARG A 80 11.01 -19.98 -3.14
N PRO A 81 10.99 -20.39 -4.43
CA PRO A 81 10.21 -19.73 -5.45
C PRO A 81 8.71 -19.80 -5.14
N LEU A 82 7.96 -18.79 -5.62
CA LEU A 82 6.51 -18.83 -5.61
C LEU A 82 5.97 -19.75 -6.70
N VAL A 83 4.84 -20.40 -6.42
CA VAL A 83 4.07 -21.19 -7.40
C VAL A 83 3.04 -20.27 -8.06
N TRP A 84 2.83 -20.46 -9.36
CA TRP A 84 1.76 -19.74 -10.05
C TRP A 84 0.40 -20.31 -9.68
N ASP A 85 -0.55 -19.40 -9.35
CA ASP A 85 -1.92 -19.74 -9.00
C ASP A 85 -2.89 -19.05 -9.97
N GLU A 86 -3.71 -19.84 -10.66
CA GLU A 86 -4.65 -19.32 -11.66
C GLU A 86 -5.83 -18.58 -11.01
N GLY A 87 -6.21 -18.92 -9.79
CA GLY A 87 -7.25 -18.19 -9.04
C GLY A 87 -6.76 -16.79 -8.66
N LEU A 88 -5.51 -16.66 -8.21
CA LEU A 88 -4.88 -15.37 -7.96
C LEU A 88 -4.73 -14.57 -9.27
N ALA A 89 -4.38 -15.22 -10.38
CA ALA A 89 -4.27 -14.56 -11.68
C ALA A 89 -5.65 -14.05 -12.18
N ALA A 90 -6.70 -14.83 -11.99
CA ALA A 90 -8.07 -14.41 -12.31
C ALA A 90 -8.53 -13.23 -11.45
N SER A 91 -8.24 -13.27 -10.14
CA SER A 91 -8.50 -12.14 -9.22
C SER A 91 -7.72 -10.88 -9.63
N ALA A 92 -6.45 -11.04 -10.00
CA ALA A 92 -5.62 -9.96 -10.50
C ALA A 92 -6.19 -9.36 -11.80
N LEU A 93 -6.67 -10.20 -12.73
CA LEU A 93 -7.26 -9.75 -13.99
C LEU A 93 -8.52 -8.92 -13.76
N ALA A 94 -9.42 -9.39 -12.91
CA ALA A 94 -10.65 -8.66 -12.60
C ALA A 94 -10.34 -7.26 -12.06
N TYR A 95 -9.35 -7.16 -11.19
CA TYR A 95 -8.96 -5.87 -10.62
C TYR A 95 -8.19 -4.99 -11.62
N ALA A 96 -7.28 -5.56 -12.43
CA ALA A 96 -6.61 -4.81 -13.49
C ALA A 96 -7.60 -4.21 -14.50
N GLN A 97 -8.66 -4.95 -14.84
CA GLN A 97 -9.75 -4.45 -15.70
C GLN A 97 -10.52 -3.31 -15.04
N ASP A 98 -10.77 -3.37 -13.72
CA ASP A 98 -11.43 -2.27 -13.00
C ASP A 98 -10.56 -1.01 -12.98
N LEU A 99 -9.27 -1.13 -12.69
CA LEU A 99 -8.31 -0.02 -12.76
C LEU A 99 -8.27 0.59 -14.17
N ALA A 100 -8.22 -0.24 -15.21
CA ALA A 100 -8.20 0.22 -16.59
C ALA A 100 -9.51 0.96 -16.98
N ARG A 101 -10.64 0.46 -16.52
CA ARG A 101 -11.97 1.05 -16.79
C ARG A 101 -12.15 2.39 -16.06
N THR A 102 -11.69 2.47 -14.80
CA THR A 102 -11.90 3.67 -13.97
C THR A 102 -10.80 4.70 -14.13
N GLY A 103 -9.60 4.29 -14.54
CA GLY A 103 -8.39 5.11 -14.56
C GLY A 103 -7.84 5.44 -13.17
N ARG A 104 -8.42 4.90 -12.09
CA ARG A 104 -7.92 5.08 -10.72
C ARG A 104 -6.79 4.09 -10.46
N PHE A 105 -5.73 4.56 -9.83
CA PHE A 105 -4.60 3.73 -9.44
C PHE A 105 -4.51 3.68 -7.92
N GLU A 106 -5.16 2.70 -7.34
CA GLU A 106 -5.27 2.50 -5.89
C GLU A 106 -5.32 1.00 -5.56
N HIS A 107 -4.98 0.64 -4.33
CA HIS A 107 -5.09 -0.74 -3.87
C HIS A 107 -6.55 -1.17 -3.71
N ALA A 108 -6.84 -2.45 -4.05
CA ALA A 108 -8.16 -3.02 -3.83
C ALA A 108 -8.48 -3.11 -2.34
N GLU A 109 -9.74 -2.85 -1.99
CA GLU A 109 -10.25 -3.28 -0.70
C GLU A 109 -10.19 -4.80 -0.59
N GLN A 110 -9.53 -5.29 0.44
CA GLN A 110 -9.34 -6.72 0.67
C GLN A 110 -10.12 -7.17 1.91
N PRO A 111 -10.70 -8.38 1.88
CA PRO A 111 -11.32 -8.95 3.06
C PRO A 111 -10.29 -9.06 4.19
N GLN A 112 -10.76 -8.97 5.42
CA GLN A 112 -9.92 -9.25 6.58
C GLN A 112 -9.83 -10.77 6.81
N GLY A 113 -8.72 -11.21 7.44
CA GLY A 113 -8.55 -12.61 7.81
C GLY A 113 -7.82 -13.46 6.76
N PRO A 114 -7.98 -14.79 6.82
CA PRO A 114 -7.12 -15.73 6.08
C PRO A 114 -7.29 -15.71 4.56
N THR A 115 -8.39 -15.16 4.08
CA THR A 115 -8.66 -15.03 2.64
C THR A 115 -8.08 -13.75 2.02
N ARG A 116 -7.48 -12.88 2.84
CA ARG A 116 -6.81 -11.67 2.37
C ARG A 116 -5.64 -12.03 1.45
N GLN A 117 -5.61 -11.39 0.29
CA GLN A 117 -4.50 -11.51 -0.66
C GLN A 117 -3.53 -10.34 -0.49
N GLY A 118 -2.24 -10.59 -0.67
CA GLY A 118 -1.27 -9.53 -0.90
C GLY A 118 -1.46 -8.95 -2.31
N GLU A 119 -0.95 -7.74 -2.53
CA GLU A 119 -1.11 -7.06 -3.81
C GLU A 119 0.10 -6.19 -4.14
N ASN A 120 0.59 -6.30 -5.38
CA ASN A 120 1.47 -5.31 -6.01
C ASN A 120 0.77 -4.72 -7.23
N LEU A 121 0.87 -3.40 -7.39
CA LEU A 121 0.31 -2.65 -8.50
C LEU A 121 1.40 -1.93 -9.28
N TRP A 122 1.27 -1.88 -10.60
CA TRP A 122 2.10 -1.07 -11.47
C TRP A 122 1.23 -0.42 -12.56
N THR A 123 1.56 0.82 -12.93
CA THR A 123 0.95 1.50 -14.06
C THR A 123 1.98 2.30 -14.84
N GLY A 124 1.79 2.42 -16.13
CA GLY A 124 2.65 3.19 -17.01
C GLY A 124 2.05 3.34 -18.40
N THR A 125 2.73 4.08 -19.28
CA THR A 125 2.26 4.34 -20.64
C THR A 125 1.99 3.03 -21.40
N ARG A 126 0.81 2.93 -21.99
CA ARG A 126 0.37 1.76 -22.75
C ARG A 126 1.40 1.33 -23.80
N GLY A 127 1.76 0.06 -23.75
CA GLY A 127 2.69 -0.55 -24.68
C GLY A 127 4.15 -0.14 -24.52
N ALA A 128 4.49 0.73 -23.55
CA ALA A 128 5.84 1.27 -23.42
C ALA A 128 6.83 0.31 -22.77
N TYR A 129 6.40 -0.50 -21.84
CA TYR A 129 7.29 -1.30 -20.99
C TYR A 129 7.09 -2.79 -21.24
N ARG A 130 8.18 -3.57 -21.26
CA ARG A 130 8.12 -5.02 -21.19
C ARG A 130 7.76 -5.48 -19.77
N TYR A 131 7.29 -6.70 -19.64
CA TYR A 131 6.91 -7.25 -18.35
C TYR A 131 8.08 -7.39 -17.37
N ASP A 132 9.27 -7.69 -17.88
CA ASP A 132 10.49 -7.75 -17.07
C ASP A 132 10.93 -6.37 -16.55
N GLU A 133 10.71 -5.30 -17.31
CA GLU A 133 10.94 -3.91 -16.86
C GLU A 133 9.96 -3.53 -15.75
N MET A 134 8.66 -3.83 -15.92
CA MET A 134 7.66 -3.59 -14.87
C MET A 134 8.02 -4.32 -13.57
N MET A 135 8.42 -5.58 -13.66
CA MET A 135 8.91 -6.35 -12.51
C MET A 135 10.19 -5.75 -11.92
N GLY A 136 11.08 -5.28 -12.79
CA GLY A 136 12.33 -4.62 -12.39
C GLY A 136 12.12 -3.38 -11.54
N HIS A 137 11.08 -2.59 -11.80
CA HIS A 137 10.74 -1.42 -10.99
C HIS A 137 10.44 -1.80 -9.53
N TRP A 138 9.69 -2.87 -9.31
CA TRP A 138 9.42 -3.38 -7.97
C TRP A 138 10.67 -3.94 -7.29
N VAL A 139 11.51 -4.67 -8.04
CA VAL A 139 12.75 -5.26 -7.50
C VAL A 139 13.78 -4.18 -7.17
N ALA A 140 13.81 -3.07 -7.90
CA ALA A 140 14.73 -1.97 -7.66
C ALA A 140 14.57 -1.32 -6.26
N GLU A 141 13.40 -1.44 -5.64
CA GLU A 141 13.15 -0.98 -4.27
C GLU A 141 14.04 -1.66 -3.22
N LYS A 142 14.64 -2.80 -3.56
CA LYS A 142 15.63 -3.51 -2.73
C LYS A 142 16.77 -2.61 -2.23
N ARG A 143 17.16 -1.60 -2.98
CA ARG A 143 18.23 -0.64 -2.60
C ARG A 143 17.93 0.06 -1.26
N ASP A 144 16.66 0.31 -0.99
CA ASP A 144 16.20 1.02 0.21
C ASP A 144 15.69 0.08 1.32
N PHE A 145 15.68 -1.23 1.06
CA PHE A 145 15.18 -2.25 1.98
C PHE A 145 16.16 -2.55 3.12
N VAL A 146 15.60 -2.72 4.33
CA VAL A 146 16.25 -3.32 5.50
C VAL A 146 15.31 -4.36 6.10
N ASN A 147 15.83 -5.54 6.48
CA ASN A 147 14.98 -6.59 7.07
C ASN A 147 14.64 -6.30 8.54
N LEU A 148 13.82 -5.26 8.72
CA LEU A 148 13.18 -4.91 9.99
C LEU A 148 11.68 -5.22 9.91
N PRO A 149 10.98 -5.28 11.07
CA PRO A 149 9.52 -5.44 11.05
C PRO A 149 8.84 -4.31 10.25
N VAL A 150 7.82 -4.67 9.44
CA VAL A 150 6.98 -3.69 8.74
C VAL A 150 6.24 -2.83 9.78
N PRO A 151 6.20 -1.49 9.67
CA PRO A 151 6.60 -0.67 8.51
C PRO A 151 8.04 -0.14 8.54
N GLN A 152 8.90 -0.55 9.48
CA GLN A 152 10.26 -0.03 9.62
C GLN A 152 11.26 -0.63 8.60
N ALA A 153 10.78 -1.36 7.60
CA ALA A 153 11.60 -2.10 6.63
C ALA A 153 12.30 -1.22 5.58
N SER A 154 12.26 0.11 5.70
CA SER A 154 12.84 1.04 4.73
C SER A 154 13.92 1.94 5.34
N ARG A 155 15.06 2.10 4.64
CA ARG A 155 16.11 3.08 5.00
C ARG A 155 15.64 4.52 4.89
N THR A 156 14.65 4.79 4.04
CA THR A 156 14.11 6.14 3.83
C THR A 156 13.11 6.56 4.91
N GLY A 157 12.71 5.63 5.78
CA GLY A 157 11.67 5.83 6.78
C GLY A 157 10.24 5.75 6.21
N ARG A 158 10.07 5.57 4.89
CA ARG A 158 8.77 5.41 4.24
C ARG A 158 8.62 3.98 3.75
N PHE A 159 7.66 3.26 4.30
CA PHE A 159 7.42 1.86 3.92
C PHE A 159 7.04 1.71 2.43
N GLY A 160 6.29 2.65 1.88
CA GLY A 160 5.91 2.64 0.47
C GLY A 160 7.08 2.55 -0.52
N ASP A 161 8.29 3.00 -0.12
CA ASP A 161 9.48 2.94 -0.98
C ASP A 161 10.06 1.52 -1.13
N VAL A 162 9.54 0.55 -0.38
CA VAL A 162 10.00 -0.85 -0.38
C VAL A 162 8.85 -1.88 -0.39
N ALA A 163 7.61 -1.42 -0.41
CA ALA A 163 6.44 -2.26 -0.18
C ALA A 163 6.23 -3.33 -1.26
N HIS A 164 6.59 -3.05 -2.51
CA HIS A 164 6.53 -4.04 -3.58
C HIS A 164 7.61 -5.09 -3.42
N TYR A 165 8.85 -4.67 -3.13
CA TYR A 165 9.94 -5.61 -2.91
C TYR A 165 9.69 -6.51 -1.70
N THR A 166 9.24 -5.96 -0.57
CA THR A 166 8.93 -6.75 0.63
C THR A 166 7.83 -7.78 0.38
N GLN A 167 6.81 -7.45 -0.41
CA GLN A 167 5.79 -8.42 -0.81
C GLN A 167 6.39 -9.55 -1.69
N ILE A 168 7.27 -9.23 -2.65
CA ILE A 168 7.94 -10.21 -3.51
C ILE A 168 8.74 -11.23 -2.68
N VAL A 169 9.51 -10.74 -1.70
CA VAL A 169 10.39 -11.56 -0.86
C VAL A 169 9.77 -11.89 0.51
N TRP A 170 8.45 -11.82 0.64
CA TRP A 170 7.76 -12.22 1.87
C TRP A 170 7.86 -13.74 2.06
N ALA A 171 8.52 -14.16 3.16
CA ALA A 171 8.87 -15.56 3.37
C ALA A 171 7.64 -16.49 3.38
N ARG A 172 6.53 -16.04 3.98
CA ARG A 172 5.30 -16.85 4.12
C ARG A 172 4.42 -16.89 2.88
N SER A 173 4.61 -16.00 1.91
CA SER A 173 3.90 -16.10 0.63
C SER A 173 4.46 -17.28 -0.16
N THR A 174 3.56 -18.13 -0.67
CA THR A 174 3.89 -19.34 -1.41
C THR A 174 3.39 -19.34 -2.84
N ALA A 175 2.38 -18.53 -3.13
CA ALA A 175 1.75 -18.45 -4.44
C ALA A 175 1.63 -17.01 -4.94
N VAL A 176 1.64 -16.85 -6.26
CA VAL A 176 1.45 -15.60 -6.98
C VAL A 176 0.64 -15.82 -8.24
N GLY A 177 -0.23 -14.87 -8.56
CA GLY A 177 -0.90 -14.79 -9.85
C GLY A 177 -0.97 -13.35 -10.29
N CYS A 178 -0.63 -13.07 -11.54
CA CYS A 178 -0.57 -11.71 -12.08
C CYS A 178 -1.37 -11.60 -13.38
N ALA A 179 -1.92 -10.42 -13.63
CA ALA A 179 -2.57 -10.10 -14.87
C ALA A 179 -2.42 -8.61 -15.21
N MET A 180 -2.65 -8.27 -16.46
CA MET A 180 -2.58 -6.90 -16.94
C MET A 180 -3.81 -6.57 -17.79
N ALA A 181 -4.33 -5.36 -17.63
CA ALA A 181 -5.31 -4.75 -18.51
C ALA A 181 -4.84 -3.35 -18.92
N SER A 182 -5.40 -2.82 -20.00
CA SER A 182 -5.01 -1.51 -20.52
C SER A 182 -6.25 -0.67 -20.84
N ASN A 183 -6.12 0.63 -20.67
CA ASN A 183 -7.05 1.60 -21.26
C ASN A 183 -6.42 2.29 -22.48
N ALA A 184 -6.96 3.41 -22.92
CA ALA A 184 -6.43 4.11 -24.10
C ALA A 184 -5.01 4.65 -23.91
N ARG A 185 -4.59 4.92 -22.66
CA ARG A 185 -3.33 5.60 -22.30
C ARG A 185 -2.34 4.75 -21.53
N ASP A 186 -2.84 3.89 -20.65
CA ASP A 186 -2.03 3.25 -19.63
C ASP A 186 -2.26 1.74 -19.59
N ASP A 187 -1.20 1.02 -19.21
CA ASP A 187 -1.22 -0.38 -18.79
C ASP A 187 -1.33 -0.44 -17.27
N PHE A 188 -2.11 -1.41 -16.76
CA PHE A 188 -2.28 -1.68 -15.34
C PHE A 188 -1.92 -3.13 -15.06
N LEU A 189 -0.82 -3.36 -14.38
CA LEU A 189 -0.38 -4.67 -13.95
C LEU A 189 -0.75 -4.87 -12.48
N VAL A 190 -1.37 -5.99 -12.17
CA VAL A 190 -1.71 -6.43 -10.81
C VAL A 190 -1.09 -7.78 -10.55
N CYS A 191 -0.43 -7.95 -9.40
CA CYS A 191 -0.05 -9.26 -8.87
C CYS A 191 -0.74 -9.49 -7.53
N ARG A 192 -1.29 -10.68 -7.34
CA ARG A 192 -1.92 -11.15 -6.10
C ARG A 192 -1.06 -12.24 -5.47
N TYR A 193 -1.01 -12.27 -4.15
CA TYR A 193 -0.16 -13.21 -3.39
C TYR A 193 -0.95 -13.92 -2.31
N SER A 194 -0.61 -15.17 -2.05
CA SER A 194 -1.19 -15.96 -0.97
C SER A 194 -0.10 -16.82 -0.29
N PRO A 195 -0.10 -16.87 1.06
CA PRO A 195 -0.72 -15.91 1.98
C PRO A 195 -0.27 -14.47 1.74
N THR A 196 -1.02 -13.50 2.26
CA THR A 196 -0.67 -12.08 2.16
C THR A 196 0.69 -11.80 2.79
N GLY A 197 1.45 -10.90 2.20
CA GLY A 197 2.65 -10.32 2.82
C GLY A 197 2.40 -8.97 3.48
N ASN A 198 3.47 -8.29 3.80
CA ASN A 198 3.46 -6.94 4.38
C ASN A 198 2.62 -6.83 5.65
N VAL A 199 2.71 -7.84 6.52
CA VAL A 199 1.99 -7.88 7.80
C VAL A 199 2.70 -6.98 8.80
N PHE A 200 2.00 -5.96 9.30
CA PHE A 200 2.56 -5.03 10.28
C PHE A 200 3.07 -5.76 11.54
N GLY A 201 4.24 -5.37 12.01
CA GLY A 201 4.92 -5.98 13.15
C GLY A 201 5.75 -7.22 12.81
N GLU A 202 5.72 -7.72 11.57
CA GLU A 202 6.47 -8.89 11.14
C GLU A 202 7.62 -8.54 10.20
N ARG A 203 8.67 -9.38 10.22
CA ARG A 203 9.79 -9.30 9.29
C ARG A 203 9.44 -9.94 7.96
N THR A 204 10.11 -9.49 6.91
CA THR A 204 9.92 -10.01 5.55
C THR A 204 10.44 -11.45 5.42
N PHE A 205 11.62 -11.74 6.02
CA PHE A 205 12.25 -13.06 6.11
C PHE A 205 13.25 -13.15 7.27
#